data_788765540a2ea898b6c15980fa4642d1
#
_entry.id   788765540a2ea898b6c15980fa4642d1
#
_cell.length_a   1.000
_cell.length_b   1.000
_cell.length_c   1.000
_cell.angle_alpha   90.00
_cell.angle_beta   90.00
_cell.angle_gamma   90.00
#
_symmetry.space_group_name_H-M   'P 1'
#
loop_
_entity.id
_entity.type
_entity.pdbx_description
1 polymer ?
#
loop_
_entity_poly.entity_id
_entity_poly.type
_entity_poly.pdbx_seq_one_letter_code
_entity_poly.pdbx_strand_id
1 'polypeptide(L)'
;MTKPVILLIGGATGTGKSTVATEAAHRLGITRVTSTDIVRQTLRAVFAAEYMPSIHRSSFDAPDGEALIDAFLEQTAQVLGAVEASIDRVIRERWSMVLEGVHLVPGMLPLPAGDALIVQCVLSIEDEEAHASHFWIRDAASKGLRPVQKYLDRLDQIRQLQDFIVERSRAEGIPVIENTGVEETVGAVIELVLGMAAEQLERV
;
A
#
# COMPACT_ATOMS: atom_id res chain seq x y z
N MET A 1 -19.28 -3.69 21.84
CA MET A 1 -19.01 -4.42 20.57
C MET A 1 -17.66 -3.94 20.06
N THR A 2 -16.75 -4.85 19.75
CA THR A 2 -15.42 -4.49 19.21
C THR A 2 -15.55 -3.90 17.82
N LYS A 3 -14.86 -2.79 17.54
CA LYS A 3 -14.80 -2.18 16.22
C LYS A 3 -13.97 -3.04 15.26
N PRO A 4 -14.30 -3.11 13.97
CA PRO A 4 -13.43 -3.75 13.00
C PRO A 4 -12.10 -3.00 12.86
N VAL A 5 -11.04 -3.72 12.52
CA VAL A 5 -9.71 -3.18 12.26
C VAL A 5 -9.49 -3.07 10.76
N ILE A 6 -9.14 -1.89 10.29
CA ILE A 6 -8.72 -1.64 8.90
C ILE A 6 -7.25 -1.24 8.93
N LEU A 7 -6.39 -2.16 8.52
CA LEU A 7 -4.94 -1.93 8.43
C LEU A 7 -4.57 -1.57 6.98
N LEU A 8 -4.00 -0.38 6.80
CA LEU A 8 -3.57 0.17 5.52
C LEU A 8 -2.04 0.21 5.47
N ILE A 9 -1.43 -0.54 4.55
CA ILE A 9 0.03 -0.61 4.38
C ILE A 9 0.42 -0.01 3.03
N GLY A 10 0.88 1.24 3.06
CA GLY A 10 1.40 1.96 1.90
C GLY A 10 2.89 1.71 1.64
N GLY A 11 3.41 2.32 0.57
CA GLY A 11 4.84 2.29 0.21
C GLY A 11 5.07 2.00 -1.27
N ALA A 12 6.26 2.27 -1.77
CA ALA A 12 6.61 2.07 -3.18
C ALA A 12 6.67 0.60 -3.60
N THR A 13 6.77 0.36 -4.90
CA THR A 13 6.97 -0.99 -5.45
C THR A 13 8.25 -1.61 -4.90
N GLY A 14 8.21 -2.86 -4.47
CA GLY A 14 9.39 -3.59 -3.97
C GLY A 14 9.63 -3.49 -2.46
N THR A 15 8.90 -2.66 -1.71
CA THR A 15 9.12 -2.47 -0.26
C THR A 15 8.62 -3.62 0.64
N GLY A 16 8.18 -4.74 0.09
CA GLY A 16 7.78 -5.92 0.86
C GLY A 16 6.34 -5.91 1.40
N LYS A 17 5.53 -4.91 1.05
CA LYS A 17 4.15 -4.73 1.56
C LYS A 17 3.29 -5.99 1.54
N SER A 18 3.24 -6.70 0.42
CA SER A 18 2.36 -7.87 0.28
C SER A 18 2.74 -9.01 1.23
N THR A 19 4.04 -9.21 1.46
CA THR A 19 4.53 -10.22 2.41
C THR A 19 4.18 -9.81 3.85
N VAL A 20 4.49 -8.58 4.21
CA VAL A 20 4.19 -8.03 5.56
C VAL A 20 2.68 -8.00 5.82
N ALA A 21 1.88 -7.57 4.84
CA ALA A 21 0.43 -7.52 4.95
C ALA A 21 -0.20 -8.91 5.20
N THR A 22 0.27 -9.92 4.45
CA THR A 22 -0.22 -11.29 4.59
C THR A 22 0.14 -11.87 5.97
N GLU A 23 1.38 -11.69 6.41
CA GLU A 23 1.85 -12.21 7.69
C GLU A 23 1.22 -11.47 8.89
N ALA A 24 1.14 -10.13 8.82
CA ALA A 24 0.45 -9.34 9.85
C ALA A 24 -1.04 -9.72 9.95
N ALA A 25 -1.72 -9.88 8.82
CA ALA A 25 -3.12 -10.32 8.79
C ALA A 25 -3.30 -11.70 9.46
N HIS A 26 -2.42 -12.65 9.13
CA HIS A 26 -2.43 -13.98 9.73
C HIS A 26 -2.30 -13.92 11.25
N ARG A 27 -1.30 -13.19 11.77
CA ARG A 27 -1.06 -13.04 13.23
C ARG A 27 -2.17 -12.27 13.96
N LEU A 28 -2.82 -11.32 13.27
CA LEU A 28 -3.95 -10.57 13.81
C LEU A 28 -5.29 -11.30 13.66
N GLY A 29 -5.32 -12.48 13.03
CA GLY A 29 -6.56 -13.23 12.76
C GLY A 29 -7.47 -12.55 11.73
N ILE A 30 -6.94 -11.68 10.87
CA ILE A 30 -7.67 -10.99 9.81
C ILE A 30 -7.63 -11.83 8.54
N THR A 31 -8.79 -12.27 8.07
CA THR A 31 -8.88 -13.17 6.91
C THR A 31 -9.02 -12.44 5.55
N ARG A 32 -9.27 -11.14 5.56
CA ARG A 32 -9.43 -10.33 4.35
C ARG A 32 -8.18 -9.53 4.09
N VAL A 33 -7.45 -9.93 3.06
CA VAL A 33 -6.26 -9.22 2.57
C VAL A 33 -6.49 -8.87 1.10
N THR A 34 -6.32 -7.61 0.73
CA THR A 34 -6.48 -7.13 -0.65
C THR A 34 -5.38 -6.14 -0.99
N SER A 35 -4.98 -6.09 -2.26
CA SER A 35 -4.03 -5.09 -2.74
C SER A 35 -4.69 -4.04 -3.64
N THR A 36 -4.18 -2.83 -3.63
CA THR A 36 -4.62 -1.78 -4.55
C THR A 36 -4.28 -2.12 -6.01
N ASP A 37 -3.29 -2.98 -6.23
CA ASP A 37 -2.97 -3.50 -7.58
C ASP A 37 -4.08 -4.43 -8.11
N ILE A 38 -4.71 -5.25 -7.26
CA ILE A 38 -5.87 -6.04 -7.65
C ILE A 38 -7.04 -5.12 -7.99
N VAL A 39 -7.29 -4.09 -7.17
CA VAL A 39 -8.33 -3.09 -7.44
C VAL A 39 -8.09 -2.40 -8.78
N ARG A 40 -6.85 -1.92 -9.03
CA ARG A 40 -6.46 -1.32 -10.31
C ARG A 40 -6.65 -2.29 -11.47
N GLN A 41 -6.28 -3.56 -11.31
CA GLN A 41 -6.45 -4.57 -12.36
C GLN A 41 -7.92 -4.86 -12.66
N THR A 42 -8.79 -4.82 -11.66
CA THR A 42 -10.24 -4.94 -11.84
C THR A 42 -10.79 -3.75 -12.63
N LEU A 43 -10.38 -2.53 -12.30
CA LEU A 43 -10.75 -1.33 -13.06
C LEU A 43 -10.30 -1.42 -14.52
N ARG A 44 -9.07 -1.88 -14.77
CA ARG A 44 -8.55 -2.11 -16.14
C ARG A 44 -9.34 -3.13 -16.95
N ALA A 45 -9.97 -4.09 -16.30
CA ALA A 45 -10.82 -5.07 -16.99
C ALA A 45 -12.18 -4.47 -17.40
N VAL A 46 -12.60 -3.39 -16.75
CA VAL A 46 -13.90 -2.74 -16.99
C VAL A 46 -13.76 -1.48 -17.86
N PHE A 47 -12.70 -0.70 -17.65
CA PHE A 47 -12.47 0.56 -18.34
C PHE A 47 -11.32 0.45 -19.36
N ALA A 48 -11.61 0.78 -20.60
CA ALA A 48 -10.61 0.82 -21.66
C ALA A 48 -9.63 1.99 -21.46
N ALA A 49 -8.43 1.87 -22.06
CA ALA A 49 -7.36 2.86 -21.90
C ALA A 49 -7.74 4.27 -22.41
N GLU A 50 -8.68 4.37 -23.35
CA GLU A 50 -9.20 5.64 -23.86
C GLU A 50 -9.97 6.44 -22.79
N TYR A 51 -10.58 5.76 -21.82
CA TYR A 51 -11.37 6.40 -20.75
C TYR A 51 -10.58 6.61 -19.45
N MET A 52 -9.65 5.69 -19.14
CA MET A 52 -8.83 5.75 -17.94
C MET A 52 -7.37 5.39 -18.23
N PRO A 53 -6.63 6.21 -18.98
CA PRO A 53 -5.28 5.87 -19.45
C PRO A 53 -4.29 5.63 -18.30
N SER A 54 -4.41 6.36 -17.19
CA SER A 54 -3.46 6.29 -16.09
C SER A 54 -3.41 4.91 -15.42
N ILE A 55 -4.55 4.20 -15.28
CA ILE A 55 -4.58 2.88 -14.64
C ILE A 55 -3.93 1.79 -15.52
N HIS A 56 -3.71 2.03 -16.81
CA HIS A 56 -3.12 1.07 -17.76
C HIS A 56 -1.59 1.11 -17.81
N ARG A 57 -0.94 2.09 -17.17
CA ARG A 57 0.52 2.16 -17.02
C ARG A 57 0.99 1.64 -15.65
N SER A 58 2.28 1.41 -15.47
CA SER A 58 2.85 1.13 -14.14
C SER A 58 2.84 2.41 -13.30
N SER A 59 2.79 2.28 -11.97
CA SER A 59 2.82 3.43 -11.05
C SER A 59 4.11 4.27 -11.15
N PHE A 60 5.17 3.65 -11.63
CA PHE A 60 6.50 4.26 -11.82
C PHE A 60 6.78 4.65 -13.29
N ASP A 61 5.74 4.69 -14.15
CA ASP A 61 5.83 5.17 -15.53
C ASP A 61 5.00 6.45 -15.68
N ALA A 62 5.58 7.45 -16.34
CA ALA A 62 4.91 8.69 -16.73
C ALA A 62 4.82 8.80 -18.25
N PRO A 63 3.78 9.42 -18.84
CA PRO A 63 3.75 9.80 -20.23
C PRO A 63 4.88 10.80 -20.57
N ASP A 64 5.24 10.88 -21.86
CA ASP A 64 6.24 11.84 -22.32
C ASP A 64 5.85 13.27 -21.96
N GLY A 65 6.76 13.97 -21.29
CA GLY A 65 6.58 15.36 -20.87
C GLY A 65 5.80 15.57 -19.57
N GLU A 66 5.34 14.51 -18.92
CA GLU A 66 4.69 14.57 -17.61
C GLU A 66 5.67 14.28 -16.46
N ALA A 67 5.50 14.97 -15.33
CA ALA A 67 6.26 14.63 -14.12
C ALA A 67 5.77 13.30 -13.52
N LEU A 68 6.70 12.46 -13.09
CA LEU A 68 6.41 11.14 -12.53
C LEU A 68 5.38 11.20 -11.39
N ILE A 69 5.57 12.14 -10.47
CA ILE A 69 4.69 12.29 -9.30
C ILE A 69 3.26 12.66 -9.72
N ASP A 70 3.10 13.58 -10.67
CA ASP A 70 1.78 14.00 -11.14
C ASP A 70 1.04 12.86 -11.84
N ALA A 71 1.75 12.12 -12.70
CA ALA A 71 1.23 10.93 -13.36
C ALA A 71 0.83 9.83 -12.37
N PHE A 72 1.60 9.65 -11.30
CA PHE A 72 1.29 8.72 -10.22
C PHE A 72 0.08 9.17 -9.39
N LEU A 73 -0.02 10.45 -9.05
CA LEU A 73 -1.15 11.01 -8.30
C LEU A 73 -2.45 10.92 -9.08
N GLU A 74 -2.42 11.16 -10.39
CA GLU A 74 -3.59 10.95 -11.27
C GLU A 74 -4.06 9.48 -11.23
N GLN A 75 -3.14 8.53 -11.41
CA GLN A 75 -3.46 7.11 -11.30
C GLN A 75 -4.04 6.76 -9.93
N THR A 76 -3.41 7.28 -8.86
CA THR A 76 -3.84 7.05 -7.48
C THR A 76 -5.27 7.54 -7.27
N ALA A 77 -5.60 8.75 -7.70
CA ALA A 77 -6.95 9.31 -7.57
C ALA A 77 -8.01 8.43 -8.25
N GLN A 78 -7.70 7.87 -9.41
CA GLN A 78 -8.62 6.97 -10.12
C GLN A 78 -8.83 5.64 -9.40
N VAL A 79 -7.82 5.11 -8.74
CA VAL A 79 -7.89 3.83 -7.99
C VAL A 79 -8.59 4.01 -6.65
N LEU A 80 -8.38 5.15 -5.98
CA LEU A 80 -8.87 5.39 -4.62
C LEU A 80 -10.38 5.33 -4.46
N GLY A 81 -11.17 5.74 -5.46
CA GLY A 81 -12.63 5.62 -5.37
C GLY A 81 -13.13 4.19 -5.18
N ALA A 82 -12.49 3.22 -5.83
CA ALA A 82 -12.82 1.80 -5.65
C ALA A 82 -12.24 1.23 -4.33
N VAL A 83 -11.11 1.75 -3.87
CA VAL A 83 -10.53 1.42 -2.55
C VAL A 83 -11.46 1.89 -1.44
N GLU A 84 -11.93 3.14 -1.49
CA GLU A 84 -12.87 3.72 -0.54
C GLU A 84 -14.16 2.89 -0.46
N ALA A 85 -14.76 2.57 -1.60
CA ALA A 85 -15.96 1.72 -1.66
C ALA A 85 -15.75 0.34 -1.03
N SER A 86 -14.55 -0.23 -1.15
CA SER A 86 -14.18 -1.51 -0.53
C SER A 86 -14.09 -1.39 0.99
N ILE A 87 -13.47 -0.31 1.49
CA ILE A 87 -13.36 -0.02 2.93
C ILE A 87 -14.74 0.22 3.53
N ASP A 88 -15.57 1.04 2.90
CA ASP A 88 -16.93 1.34 3.34
C ASP A 88 -17.78 0.08 3.47
N ARG A 89 -17.67 -0.82 2.50
CA ARG A 89 -18.37 -2.10 2.55
C ARG A 89 -17.95 -2.93 3.76
N VAL A 90 -16.65 -3.09 3.97
CA VAL A 90 -16.09 -3.90 5.05
C VAL A 90 -16.48 -3.33 6.41
N ILE A 91 -16.46 -2.01 6.59
CA ILE A 91 -16.91 -1.34 7.81
C ILE A 91 -18.39 -1.58 8.07
N ARG A 92 -19.26 -1.41 7.05
CA ARG A 92 -20.69 -1.67 7.18
C ARG A 92 -21.00 -3.12 7.55
N GLU A 93 -20.22 -4.07 7.07
CA GLU A 93 -20.34 -5.50 7.42
C GLU A 93 -19.62 -5.86 8.74
N ARG A 94 -18.96 -4.87 9.40
CA ARG A 94 -18.19 -5.04 10.64
C ARG A 94 -17.08 -6.07 10.54
N TRP A 95 -16.41 -6.12 9.41
CA TRP A 95 -15.30 -7.00 9.17
C TRP A 95 -13.97 -6.25 9.28
N SER A 96 -12.94 -6.96 9.76
CA SER A 96 -11.57 -6.46 9.70
C SER A 96 -10.94 -6.78 8.34
N MET A 97 -10.02 -5.91 7.89
CA MET A 97 -9.36 -6.02 6.59
C MET A 97 -7.93 -5.48 6.66
N VAL A 98 -7.02 -6.10 5.93
CA VAL A 98 -5.73 -5.53 5.56
C VAL A 98 -5.78 -5.14 4.09
N LEU A 99 -5.45 -3.90 3.79
CA LEU A 99 -5.29 -3.38 2.43
C LEU A 99 -3.84 -2.90 2.26
N GLU A 100 -3.18 -3.35 1.19
CA GLU A 100 -1.82 -2.93 0.89
C GLU A 100 -1.69 -2.37 -0.51
N GLY A 101 -0.74 -1.48 -0.73
CA GLY A 101 -0.40 -1.05 -2.08
C GLY A 101 0.17 0.35 -2.19
N VAL A 102 0.73 0.62 -3.37
CA VAL A 102 1.38 1.89 -3.67
C VAL A 102 0.39 3.08 -3.71
N HIS A 103 -0.87 2.82 -4.02
CA HIS A 103 -1.92 3.86 -4.08
C HIS A 103 -2.47 4.28 -2.72
N LEU A 104 -2.02 3.65 -1.62
CA LEU A 104 -2.35 4.08 -0.25
C LEU A 104 -1.47 5.26 0.18
N VAL A 105 -1.56 6.34 -0.58
CA VAL A 105 -0.77 7.56 -0.36
C VAL A 105 -1.38 8.32 0.83
N PRO A 106 -0.58 8.66 1.86
CA PRO A 106 -1.05 9.42 3.01
C PRO A 106 -1.76 10.73 2.63
N GLY A 107 -2.87 11.01 3.30
CA GLY A 107 -3.67 12.23 3.06
C GLY A 107 -4.53 12.23 1.78
N MET A 108 -4.52 11.16 0.97
CA MET A 108 -5.33 11.09 -0.25
C MET A 108 -6.62 10.28 -0.09
N LEU A 109 -6.65 9.32 0.85
CA LEU A 109 -7.82 8.49 1.09
C LEU A 109 -8.67 9.14 2.19
N PRO A 110 -9.93 9.53 1.92
CA PRO A 110 -10.83 9.97 2.97
C PRO A 110 -11.20 8.77 3.84
N LEU A 111 -10.74 8.81 5.11
CA LEU A 111 -10.98 7.72 6.04
C LEU A 111 -12.20 8.03 6.91
N PRO A 112 -13.18 7.11 7.02
CA PRO A 112 -14.36 7.32 7.85
C PRO A 112 -13.98 7.38 9.34
N ALA A 113 -14.52 8.36 10.06
CA ALA A 113 -14.27 8.51 11.48
C ALA A 113 -15.26 7.66 12.30
N GLY A 114 -14.75 6.92 13.28
CA GLY A 114 -15.57 6.44 14.40
C GLY A 114 -16.04 4.99 14.34
N ASP A 115 -16.32 4.42 13.18
CA ASP A 115 -16.95 3.09 13.07
C ASP A 115 -15.96 1.92 12.98
N ALA A 116 -14.68 2.20 12.79
CA ALA A 116 -13.59 1.24 12.73
C ALA A 116 -12.34 1.76 13.45
N LEU A 117 -11.44 0.86 13.82
CA LEU A 117 -10.05 1.20 14.14
C LEU A 117 -9.27 1.20 12.81
N ILE A 118 -8.91 2.39 12.33
CA ILE A 118 -8.13 2.53 11.12
C ILE A 118 -6.69 2.79 11.50
N VAL A 119 -5.78 1.91 11.06
CA VAL A 119 -4.34 1.99 11.27
C VAL A 119 -3.69 2.11 9.91
N GLN A 120 -2.89 3.15 9.71
CA GLN A 120 -2.12 3.33 8.48
C GLN A 120 -0.63 3.41 8.79
N CYS A 121 0.18 2.76 7.95
CA CYS A 121 1.63 2.91 7.94
C CYS A 121 2.16 2.85 6.51
N VAL A 122 3.40 3.29 6.34
CA VAL A 122 4.14 3.23 5.07
C VAL A 122 5.39 2.40 5.28
N LEU A 123 5.64 1.44 4.38
CA LEU A 123 6.91 0.70 4.36
C LEU A 123 7.90 1.37 3.42
N SER A 124 9.15 1.46 3.88
CA SER A 124 10.29 1.95 3.08
C SER A 124 11.45 0.96 3.11
N ILE A 125 12.38 1.11 2.20
CA ILE A 125 13.71 0.48 2.23
C ILE A 125 14.73 1.58 1.95
N GLU A 126 15.58 1.90 2.92
CA GLU A 126 16.58 2.96 2.75
C GLU A 126 17.71 2.53 1.83
N ASP A 127 18.25 1.33 2.03
CA ASP A 127 19.33 0.79 1.21
C ASP A 127 18.86 0.41 -0.21
N GLU A 128 19.53 0.95 -1.23
CA GLU A 128 19.16 0.75 -2.64
C GLU A 128 19.46 -0.67 -3.11
N GLU A 129 20.54 -1.27 -2.66
CA GLU A 129 20.92 -2.65 -3.05
C GLU A 129 19.93 -3.64 -2.43
N ALA A 130 19.53 -3.41 -1.17
CA ALA A 130 18.48 -4.18 -0.52
C ALA A 130 17.16 -4.05 -1.28
N HIS A 131 16.77 -2.83 -1.70
CA HIS A 131 15.57 -2.60 -2.48
C HIS A 131 15.62 -3.35 -3.83
N ALA A 132 16.74 -3.26 -4.55
CA ALA A 132 16.95 -3.99 -5.80
C ALA A 132 16.87 -5.51 -5.59
N SER A 133 17.40 -6.03 -4.46
CA SER A 133 17.39 -7.47 -4.16
C SER A 133 15.98 -8.04 -4.04
N HIS A 134 15.01 -7.25 -3.57
CA HIS A 134 13.60 -7.65 -3.48
C HIS A 134 12.99 -7.97 -4.84
N PHE A 135 13.44 -7.31 -5.92
CA PHE A 135 12.97 -7.63 -7.27
C PHE A 135 13.50 -8.97 -7.77
N TRP A 136 14.75 -9.34 -7.40
CA TRP A 136 15.30 -10.65 -7.71
C TRP A 136 14.55 -11.78 -6.99
N ILE A 137 14.25 -11.60 -5.71
CA ILE A 137 13.46 -12.56 -4.92
C ILE A 137 12.06 -12.73 -5.54
N ARG A 138 11.42 -11.62 -5.94
CA ARG A 138 10.10 -11.62 -6.55
C ARG A 138 10.07 -12.28 -7.92
N ASP A 139 11.08 -12.08 -8.76
CA ASP A 139 11.21 -12.73 -10.06
C ASP A 139 11.35 -14.25 -9.89
N ALA A 140 12.24 -14.69 -9.00
CA ALA A 140 12.42 -16.10 -8.68
C ALA A 140 11.12 -16.74 -8.17
N ALA A 141 10.41 -16.08 -7.25
CA ALA A 141 9.12 -16.55 -6.71
C ALA A 141 8.01 -16.61 -7.76
N SER A 142 8.01 -15.68 -8.73
CA SER A 142 7.02 -15.64 -9.82
C SER A 142 7.39 -16.53 -11.02
N LYS A 143 8.52 -17.24 -10.97
CA LYS A 143 9.05 -18.06 -12.08
C LYS A 143 9.18 -17.28 -13.39
N GLY A 144 9.66 -16.03 -13.32
CA GLY A 144 9.88 -15.15 -14.46
C GLY A 144 8.61 -14.43 -15.00
N LEU A 145 7.45 -14.58 -14.36
CA LEU A 145 6.25 -13.82 -14.75
C LEU A 145 6.34 -12.33 -14.42
N ARG A 146 7.30 -11.95 -13.58
CA ARG A 146 7.60 -10.56 -13.21
C ARG A 146 9.09 -10.30 -13.42
N PRO A 147 9.54 -10.09 -14.68
CA PRO A 147 10.95 -9.98 -15.01
C PRO A 147 11.62 -8.88 -14.19
N VAL A 148 12.70 -9.25 -13.49
CA VAL A 148 13.47 -8.32 -12.63
C VAL A 148 13.94 -7.09 -13.40
N GLN A 149 14.38 -7.27 -14.65
CA GLN A 149 14.93 -6.20 -15.47
C GLN A 149 13.98 -5.01 -15.60
N LYS A 150 12.68 -5.27 -15.76
CA LYS A 150 11.66 -4.20 -15.82
C LYS A 150 11.70 -3.25 -14.61
N TYR A 151 12.01 -3.78 -13.44
CA TYR A 151 12.06 -3.00 -12.18
C TYR A 151 13.42 -2.34 -11.99
N LEU A 152 14.51 -3.03 -12.34
CA LEU A 152 15.86 -2.47 -12.25
C LEU A 152 16.05 -1.29 -13.22
N ASP A 153 15.52 -1.37 -14.43
CA ASP A 153 15.55 -0.29 -15.42
C ASP A 153 14.76 0.97 -14.97
N ARG A 154 13.94 0.83 -13.94
CA ARG A 154 13.08 1.88 -13.37
C ARG A 154 13.32 2.12 -11.87
N LEU A 155 14.45 1.64 -11.34
CA LEU A 155 14.75 1.73 -9.92
C LEU A 155 14.75 3.18 -9.44
N ASP A 156 15.34 4.10 -10.18
CA ASP A 156 15.36 5.54 -9.84
C ASP A 156 13.95 6.11 -9.69
N GLN A 157 13.04 5.80 -10.63
CA GLN A 157 11.65 6.24 -10.58
C GLN A 157 10.89 5.60 -9.39
N ILE A 158 11.15 4.34 -9.11
CA ILE A 158 10.56 3.64 -7.95
C ILE A 158 11.03 4.27 -6.65
N ARG A 159 12.32 4.62 -6.54
CA ARG A 159 12.87 5.30 -5.38
C ARG A 159 12.35 6.72 -5.24
N GLN A 160 12.24 7.46 -6.33
CA GLN A 160 11.60 8.79 -6.32
C GLN A 160 10.17 8.74 -5.78
N LEU A 161 9.39 7.71 -6.16
CA LEU A 161 8.06 7.50 -5.59
C LEU A 161 8.11 7.12 -4.11
N GLN A 162 9.09 6.32 -3.69
CA GLN A 162 9.28 6.01 -2.28
C GLN A 162 9.53 7.27 -1.46
N ASP A 163 10.46 8.11 -1.91
CA ASP A 163 10.81 9.35 -1.22
C ASP A 163 9.59 10.27 -1.10
N PHE A 164 8.84 10.44 -2.18
CA PHE A 164 7.59 11.20 -2.19
C PHE A 164 6.57 10.66 -1.18
N ILE A 165 6.35 9.33 -1.15
CA ILE A 165 5.37 8.70 -0.23
C ILE A 165 5.84 8.83 1.22
N VAL A 166 7.14 8.68 1.48
CA VAL A 166 7.75 8.83 2.82
C VAL A 166 7.64 10.28 3.31
N GLU A 167 7.98 11.26 2.49
CA GLU A 167 7.85 12.67 2.84
C GLU A 167 6.40 13.03 3.16
N ARG A 168 5.48 12.58 2.35
CA ARG A 168 4.05 12.79 2.56
C ARG A 168 3.55 12.09 3.83
N SER A 169 4.04 10.88 4.11
CA SER A 169 3.75 10.14 5.35
C SER A 169 4.15 10.93 6.59
N ARG A 170 5.36 11.49 6.57
CA ARG A 170 5.87 12.34 7.66
C ARG A 170 5.04 13.61 7.84
N ALA A 171 4.64 14.25 6.74
CA ALA A 171 3.79 15.45 6.77
C ALA A 171 2.40 15.20 7.36
N GLU A 172 1.84 14.02 7.10
CA GLU A 172 0.52 13.60 7.61
C GLU A 172 0.59 12.91 8.99
N GLY A 173 1.78 12.77 9.59
CA GLY A 173 1.98 12.10 10.88
C GLY A 173 1.72 10.59 10.82
N ILE A 174 1.79 9.98 9.65
CA ILE A 174 1.64 8.54 9.46
C ILE A 174 2.98 7.84 9.69
N PRO A 175 3.06 6.76 10.50
CA PRO A 175 4.30 6.05 10.74
C PRO A 175 4.94 5.50 9.48
N VAL A 176 6.26 5.71 9.34
CA VAL A 176 7.09 5.06 8.33
C VAL A 176 7.88 3.96 9.03
N ILE A 177 7.77 2.74 8.52
CA ILE A 177 8.45 1.55 9.03
C ILE A 177 9.46 1.10 7.98
N GLU A 178 10.74 1.10 8.34
CA GLU A 178 11.78 0.55 7.47
C GLU A 178 11.71 -0.98 7.45
N ASN A 179 11.67 -1.55 6.25
CA ASN A 179 11.68 -3.00 6.09
C ASN A 179 13.12 -3.52 6.05
N THR A 180 13.68 -3.79 7.21
CA THR A 180 14.99 -4.42 7.40
C THR A 180 14.92 -5.95 7.43
N GLY A 181 13.72 -6.52 7.58
CA GLY A 181 13.44 -7.94 7.63
C GLY A 181 11.96 -8.20 7.89
N VAL A 182 11.45 -9.34 7.40
CA VAL A 182 10.00 -9.62 7.48
C VAL A 182 9.52 -9.70 8.92
N GLU A 183 10.24 -10.39 9.81
CA GLU A 183 9.83 -10.59 11.21
C GLU A 183 9.79 -9.28 11.98
N GLU A 184 10.84 -8.47 11.87
CA GLU A 184 10.94 -7.17 12.55
C GLU A 184 9.86 -6.21 12.05
N THR A 185 9.65 -6.17 10.74
CA THR A 185 8.65 -5.28 10.13
C THR A 185 7.23 -5.69 10.50
N VAL A 186 6.93 -6.99 10.49
CA VAL A 186 5.62 -7.51 10.92
C VAL A 186 5.41 -7.22 12.41
N GLY A 187 6.44 -7.40 13.24
CA GLY A 187 6.40 -7.05 14.67
C GLY A 187 6.01 -5.58 14.85
N ALA A 188 6.71 -4.66 14.19
CA ALA A 188 6.44 -3.22 14.28
C ALA A 188 5.01 -2.85 13.81
N VAL A 189 4.52 -3.47 12.73
CA VAL A 189 3.13 -3.26 12.27
C VAL A 189 2.11 -3.75 13.30
N ILE A 190 2.33 -4.91 13.92
CA ILE A 190 1.43 -5.45 14.95
C ILE A 190 1.46 -4.56 16.20
N GLU A 191 2.62 -4.13 16.65
CA GLU A 191 2.75 -3.20 17.78
C GLU A 191 2.00 -1.90 17.53
N LEU A 192 2.08 -1.34 16.32
CA LEU A 192 1.31 -0.16 15.92
C LEU A 192 -0.21 -0.41 16.06
N VAL A 193 -0.70 -1.54 15.55
CA VAL A 193 -2.13 -1.89 15.63
C VAL A 193 -2.57 -2.03 17.10
N LEU A 194 -1.79 -2.74 17.92
CA LEU A 194 -2.12 -2.96 19.33
C LEU A 194 -2.04 -1.67 20.14
N GLY A 195 -1.06 -0.81 19.88
CA GLY A 195 -0.95 0.49 20.53
C GLY A 195 -2.16 1.38 20.28
N MET A 196 -2.57 1.51 19.00
CA MET A 196 -3.75 2.29 18.64
C MET A 196 -5.06 1.69 19.17
N ALA A 197 -5.14 0.36 19.26
CA ALA A 197 -6.29 -0.30 19.88
C ALA A 197 -6.37 -0.02 21.39
N ALA A 198 -5.25 -0.02 22.10
CA ALA A 198 -5.19 0.31 23.53
C ALA A 198 -5.62 1.77 23.79
N GLU A 199 -5.07 2.73 23.03
CA GLU A 199 -5.46 4.14 23.14
C GLU A 199 -6.96 4.37 22.87
N GLN A 200 -7.54 3.62 21.94
CA GLN A 200 -8.97 3.73 21.66
C GLN A 200 -9.83 3.22 22.82
N LEU A 201 -9.37 2.20 23.54
CA LEU A 201 -10.09 1.66 24.71
C LEU A 201 -10.04 2.62 25.91
N GLU A 202 -8.94 3.37 26.07
CA GLU A 202 -8.80 4.36 27.15
C GLU A 202 -9.67 5.61 26.96
N ARG A 203 -10.11 5.88 25.72
CA ARG A 203 -10.96 7.05 25.37
C ARG A 203 -12.48 6.77 25.49
N VAL A 204 -12.86 5.53 25.79
CA VAL A 204 -14.28 5.10 25.93
C VAL A 204 -14.65 4.97 27.40
#